data_3f37ce131ea985f82efe6b082432d5e9
#
_entry.id   3f37ce131ea985f82efe6b082432d5e9
#
_cell.length_a   1.000
_cell.length_b   1.000
_cell.length_c   1.000
_cell.angle_alpha   90.00
_cell.angle_beta   90.00
_cell.angle_gamma   90.00
#
_symmetry.space_group_name_H-M   'P 1'
#
loop_
_entity.id
_entity.type
_entity.pdbx_description
1 polymer ?
#
loop_
_entity_poly.entity_id
_entity_poly.type
_entity_poly.pdbx_seq_one_letter_code
_entity_poly.pdbx_strand_id
1 'polypeptide(L)'
;VNIIKIPSKSETFNTYLKRSNDPVLLDNYTNHLIIGPRAQFIRNTQANIAKRNVLYLRVTGEWAPSLKAFGKEASDTLGNRFYTVGDIRYAEFVKVDGDLRWRKIIHSKSSVAFRLAAGIGVPYGNLPVLPFEVSFFGGGANGMRAWRSRTLGPGSYSAPLVAYDRIGEIRLEYNAEYRFKLIGFLEGALFADIGNIWNRSKDPRRPGADFAVDRFLGELAVGTGAGARFNFDFFIVRFDLGLQTKDPALPKGERWLFQPKDQWEASMSELEGKEVRYGPQLNFNLGIGYPF
;
A
#
# COMPACT_ATOMS: atom_id res chain seq x y z
N VAL A 1 -21.72 -3.49 -7.91
CA VAL A 1 -21.27 -4.36 -9.01
C VAL A 1 -20.14 -3.66 -9.74
N ASN A 2 -18.98 -4.30 -9.83
CA ASN A 2 -17.83 -3.80 -10.58
C ASN A 2 -17.43 -4.86 -11.62
N ILE A 3 -17.46 -4.49 -12.88
CA ILE A 3 -16.97 -5.32 -13.97
C ILE A 3 -15.60 -4.76 -14.37
N ILE A 4 -14.56 -5.52 -14.13
CA ILE A 4 -13.20 -5.16 -14.50
C ILE A 4 -12.90 -5.80 -15.85
N LYS A 5 -12.74 -4.95 -16.86
CA LYS A 5 -12.35 -5.35 -18.20
C LYS A 5 -10.97 -4.76 -18.50
N ILE A 6 -10.06 -5.58 -18.97
CA ILE A 6 -8.76 -5.16 -19.46
C ILE A 6 -8.87 -5.08 -20.99
N PRO A 7 -9.02 -3.89 -21.57
CA PRO A 7 -9.38 -3.74 -22.98
C PRO A 7 -8.27 -4.20 -23.91
N SER A 8 -7.02 -4.01 -23.53
CA SER A 8 -5.85 -4.47 -24.29
C SER A 8 -4.63 -4.60 -23.38
N LYS A 9 -3.76 -5.52 -23.72
CA LYS A 9 -2.43 -5.67 -23.12
C LYS A 9 -1.41 -5.50 -24.22
N SER A 10 -0.33 -4.75 -23.98
CA SER A 10 0.76 -4.65 -24.96
C SER A 10 1.36 -6.03 -25.22
N GLU A 11 1.91 -6.23 -26.41
CA GLU A 11 2.56 -7.50 -26.80
C GLU A 11 3.71 -7.86 -25.85
N THR A 12 4.49 -6.85 -25.47
CA THR A 12 5.60 -6.97 -24.52
C THR A 12 5.09 -7.44 -23.15
N PHE A 13 3.98 -6.87 -22.66
CA PHE A 13 3.39 -7.25 -21.39
C PHE A 13 2.77 -8.66 -21.45
N ASN A 14 2.09 -9.03 -22.52
CA ASN A 14 1.58 -10.40 -22.70
C ASN A 14 2.71 -11.43 -22.74
N THR A 15 3.83 -11.10 -23.37
CA THR A 15 5.02 -11.96 -23.41
C THR A 15 5.63 -12.09 -22.02
N TYR A 16 5.69 -10.99 -21.23
CA TYR A 16 6.13 -11.01 -19.85
C TYR A 16 5.23 -11.89 -18.98
N LEU A 17 3.91 -11.73 -19.06
CA LEU A 17 2.94 -12.54 -18.33
C LEU A 17 3.09 -14.04 -18.61
N LYS A 18 3.24 -14.41 -19.88
CA LYS A 18 3.44 -15.81 -20.29
C LYS A 18 4.78 -16.38 -19.79
N ARG A 19 5.85 -15.58 -19.86
CA ARG A 19 7.20 -16.01 -19.41
C ARG A 19 7.32 -16.10 -17.90
N SER A 20 6.62 -15.24 -17.16
CA SER A 20 6.66 -15.27 -15.69
C SER A 20 6.10 -16.56 -15.11
N ASN A 21 5.21 -17.24 -15.83
CA ASN A 21 4.50 -18.45 -15.38
C ASN A 21 3.97 -18.31 -13.93
N ASP A 22 3.53 -17.11 -13.58
CA ASP A 22 3.05 -16.74 -12.26
C ASP A 22 1.52 -16.69 -12.24
N PRO A 23 0.85 -17.68 -11.61
CA PRO A 23 -0.63 -17.71 -11.55
C PRO A 23 -1.22 -16.49 -10.88
N VAL A 24 -0.59 -15.95 -9.82
CA VAL A 24 -1.06 -14.76 -9.12
C VAL A 24 -1.06 -13.55 -10.04
N LEU A 25 0.03 -13.39 -10.80
CA LEU A 25 0.15 -12.31 -11.76
C LEU A 25 -0.83 -12.47 -12.91
N LEU A 26 -0.99 -13.69 -13.43
CA LEU A 26 -1.95 -14.01 -14.48
C LEU A 26 -3.38 -13.72 -14.03
N ASP A 27 -3.77 -14.17 -12.85
CA ASP A 27 -5.11 -13.97 -12.28
C ASP A 27 -5.41 -12.47 -12.07
N ASN A 28 -4.45 -11.69 -11.59
CA ASN A 28 -4.61 -10.25 -11.40
C ASN A 28 -4.84 -9.46 -12.70
N TYR A 29 -4.37 -9.98 -13.83
CA TYR A 29 -4.53 -9.33 -15.13
C TYR A 29 -5.53 -10.04 -16.05
N THR A 30 -6.53 -10.72 -15.49
CA THR A 30 -7.68 -11.25 -16.21
C THR A 30 -8.92 -10.37 -16.00
N ASN A 31 -9.88 -10.50 -16.91
CA ASN A 31 -11.19 -9.90 -16.70
C ASN A 31 -11.90 -10.60 -15.54
N HIS A 32 -12.42 -9.81 -14.60
CA HIS A 32 -13.17 -10.38 -13.50
C HIS A 32 -14.33 -9.50 -13.05
N LEU A 33 -15.28 -10.15 -12.40
CA LEU A 33 -16.51 -9.56 -11.89
C LEU A 33 -16.44 -9.54 -10.36
N ILE A 34 -16.74 -8.40 -9.77
CA ILE A 34 -16.88 -8.23 -8.32
C ILE A 34 -18.31 -7.82 -8.04
N ILE A 35 -19.05 -8.67 -7.36
CA ILE A 35 -20.43 -8.41 -6.91
C ILE A 35 -20.50 -8.69 -5.42
N GLY A 36 -21.00 -7.73 -4.66
CA GLY A 36 -21.20 -7.93 -3.24
C GLY A 36 -21.52 -6.64 -2.48
N PRO A 37 -21.99 -6.77 -1.25
CA PRO A 37 -22.24 -5.62 -0.39
C PRO A 37 -20.94 -5.01 0.10
N ARG A 38 -20.98 -3.69 0.26
CA ARG A 38 -19.97 -2.88 0.94
C ARG A 38 -20.66 -2.03 1.99
N ALA A 39 -20.22 -2.13 3.22
CA ALA A 39 -20.68 -1.32 4.33
C ALA A 39 -19.52 -0.43 4.84
N GLN A 40 -19.84 0.81 5.19
CA GLN A 40 -18.86 1.74 5.71
C GLN A 40 -19.44 2.47 6.91
N PHE A 41 -18.69 2.46 8.02
CA PHE A 41 -18.97 3.28 9.19
C PHE A 41 -17.97 4.43 9.25
N ILE A 42 -18.47 5.67 9.37
CA ILE A 42 -17.63 6.87 9.51
C ILE A 42 -18.08 7.64 10.74
N ARG A 43 -17.12 7.94 11.63
CA ARG A 43 -17.27 8.89 12.73
C ARG A 43 -16.26 10.02 12.55
N ASN A 44 -16.77 11.23 12.41
CA ASN A 44 -15.95 12.43 12.26
C ASN A 44 -16.37 13.48 13.27
N THR A 45 -15.44 13.92 14.12
CA THR A 45 -15.68 14.95 15.14
C THR A 45 -15.24 16.35 14.69
N GLN A 46 -14.82 16.50 13.44
CA GLN A 46 -14.30 17.76 12.88
C GLN A 46 -15.38 18.83 12.66
N ALA A 47 -16.66 18.46 12.66
CA ALA A 47 -17.78 19.41 12.44
C ALA A 47 -17.83 20.56 13.45
N ASN A 48 -17.13 20.46 14.58
CA ASN A 48 -16.99 21.53 15.56
C ASN A 48 -15.57 22.14 15.48
N ILE A 49 -15.43 23.24 14.75
CA ILE A 49 -14.18 23.96 14.47
C ILE A 49 -13.45 24.39 15.76
N ALA A 50 -14.18 24.59 16.86
CA ALA A 50 -13.64 24.99 18.16
C ALA A 50 -12.91 23.86 18.92
N LYS A 51 -13.00 22.59 18.48
CA LYS A 51 -12.37 21.48 19.18
C LYS A 51 -10.87 21.43 18.94
N ARG A 52 -10.09 21.47 20.03
CA ARG A 52 -8.65 21.24 20.01
C ARG A 52 -8.26 19.81 19.62
N ASN A 53 -9.19 18.85 19.78
CA ASN A 53 -8.99 17.45 19.44
C ASN A 53 -10.01 17.04 18.38
N VAL A 54 -9.51 16.49 17.27
CA VAL A 54 -10.34 15.98 16.18
C VAL A 54 -10.04 14.50 16.00
N LEU A 55 -11.09 13.70 15.98
CA LEU A 55 -11.02 12.26 15.72
C LEU A 55 -11.80 11.95 14.45
N TYR A 56 -11.19 11.19 13.57
CA TYR A 56 -11.83 10.57 12.42
C TYR A 56 -11.60 9.07 12.47
N LEU A 57 -12.65 8.30 12.36
CA LEU A 57 -12.63 6.85 12.24
C LEU A 57 -13.47 6.44 11.05
N ARG A 58 -12.87 5.65 10.17
CA ARG A 58 -13.56 4.95 9.09
C ARG A 58 -13.26 3.46 9.19
N VAL A 59 -14.31 2.66 9.16
CA VAL A 59 -14.21 1.20 9.02
C VAL A 59 -15.03 0.78 7.82
N THR A 60 -14.45 0.01 6.94
CA THR A 60 -15.10 -0.50 5.72
C THR A 60 -15.05 -2.02 5.72
N GLY A 61 -16.18 -2.65 5.51
CA GLY A 61 -16.32 -4.07 5.25
C GLY A 61 -16.83 -4.31 3.82
N GLU A 62 -16.20 -5.22 3.11
CA GLU A 62 -16.59 -5.65 1.77
C GLU A 62 -16.70 -7.17 1.74
N TRP A 63 -17.74 -7.68 1.14
CA TRP A 63 -17.93 -9.11 0.94
C TRP A 63 -18.38 -9.42 -0.48
N ALA A 64 -17.59 -10.18 -1.20
CA ALA A 64 -17.95 -10.72 -2.49
C ALA A 64 -18.30 -12.21 -2.31
N PRO A 65 -19.61 -12.54 -2.25
CA PRO A 65 -20.07 -13.91 -2.03
C PRO A 65 -19.87 -14.80 -3.24
N SER A 66 -19.99 -16.12 -3.02
CA SER A 66 -20.00 -17.08 -4.11
C SER A 66 -21.21 -16.91 -5.02
N LEU A 67 -20.95 -16.87 -6.32
CA LEU A 67 -21.96 -16.83 -7.37
C LEU A 67 -22.07 -18.17 -8.10
N LYS A 68 -21.54 -19.26 -7.50
CA LYS A 68 -21.49 -20.59 -8.12
C LYS A 68 -22.87 -21.11 -8.60
N ALA A 69 -23.94 -20.80 -7.88
CA ALA A 69 -25.29 -21.17 -8.24
C ALA A 69 -25.80 -20.56 -9.59
N PHE A 70 -25.19 -19.45 -9.99
CA PHE A 70 -25.50 -18.73 -11.23
C PHE A 70 -24.39 -18.86 -12.29
N GLY A 71 -23.32 -19.58 -11.96
CA GLY A 71 -22.13 -19.69 -12.78
C GLY A 71 -22.10 -20.92 -13.65
N LYS A 72 -21.32 -20.83 -14.72
CA LYS A 72 -20.94 -21.99 -15.55
C LYS A 72 -19.51 -22.37 -15.22
N GLU A 73 -19.21 -23.66 -15.14
CA GLU A 73 -17.88 -24.18 -14.96
C GLU A 73 -17.05 -23.94 -16.23
N ALA A 74 -15.81 -23.49 -16.04
CA ALA A 74 -14.82 -23.29 -17.08
C ALA A 74 -13.46 -23.79 -16.56
N SER A 75 -12.50 -23.94 -17.45
CA SER A 75 -11.13 -24.29 -17.08
C SER A 75 -10.12 -23.39 -17.82
N ASP A 76 -9.00 -23.13 -17.18
CA ASP A 76 -7.88 -22.45 -17.80
C ASP A 76 -7.03 -23.40 -18.67
N THR A 77 -6.01 -22.86 -19.31
CA THR A 77 -5.06 -23.63 -20.14
C THR A 77 -4.21 -24.61 -19.34
N LEU A 78 -4.18 -24.48 -18.01
CA LEU A 78 -3.46 -25.37 -17.08
C LEU A 78 -4.37 -26.43 -16.47
N GLY A 79 -5.69 -26.43 -16.83
CA GLY A 79 -6.67 -27.37 -16.31
C GLY A 79 -7.29 -27.00 -14.95
N ASN A 80 -6.99 -25.81 -14.41
CA ASN A 80 -7.62 -25.35 -13.17
C ASN A 80 -9.09 -24.98 -13.45
N ARG A 81 -9.99 -25.50 -12.62
CA ARG A 81 -11.43 -25.24 -12.75
C ARG A 81 -11.79 -23.95 -12.03
N PHE A 82 -12.64 -23.16 -12.66
CA PHE A 82 -13.23 -21.94 -12.09
C PHE A 82 -14.66 -21.76 -12.62
N TYR A 83 -15.38 -20.81 -12.07
CA TYR A 83 -16.76 -20.50 -12.46
C TYR A 83 -16.83 -19.10 -13.07
N THR A 84 -17.68 -18.95 -14.09
CA THR A 84 -17.93 -17.67 -14.78
C THR A 84 -19.42 -17.31 -14.72
N VAL A 85 -19.70 -16.02 -14.67
CA VAL A 85 -21.03 -15.46 -14.85
C VAL A 85 -20.97 -14.52 -16.05
N GLY A 86 -21.75 -14.81 -17.11
CA GLY A 86 -21.66 -14.06 -18.37
C GLY A 86 -20.26 -14.11 -18.99
N ASP A 87 -19.63 -15.30 -18.96
CA ASP A 87 -18.29 -15.58 -19.47
C ASP A 87 -17.15 -14.79 -18.80
N ILE A 88 -17.41 -14.15 -17.65
CA ILE A 88 -16.43 -13.44 -16.85
C ILE A 88 -16.23 -14.18 -15.53
N ARG A 89 -14.96 -14.48 -15.18
CA ARG A 89 -14.60 -15.05 -13.87
C ARG A 89 -14.98 -14.06 -12.77
N TYR A 90 -15.58 -14.51 -11.68
CA TYR A 90 -15.91 -13.65 -10.55
C TYR A 90 -14.98 -13.87 -9.35
N ALA A 91 -14.76 -12.81 -8.58
CA ALA A 91 -13.97 -12.85 -7.37
C ALA A 91 -14.84 -13.16 -6.15
N GLU A 92 -14.29 -13.92 -5.22
CA GLU A 92 -14.88 -14.23 -3.92
C GLU A 92 -13.88 -13.80 -2.83
N PHE A 93 -14.30 -12.89 -1.97
CA PHE A 93 -13.44 -12.43 -0.87
C PHE A 93 -14.24 -11.79 0.26
N VAL A 94 -13.62 -11.71 1.43
CA VAL A 94 -13.99 -10.81 2.52
C VAL A 94 -12.85 -9.85 2.75
N LYS A 95 -13.16 -8.55 2.88
CA LYS A 95 -12.16 -7.51 3.17
C LYS A 95 -12.67 -6.58 4.25
N VAL A 96 -11.80 -6.27 5.20
CA VAL A 96 -12.05 -5.25 6.23
C VAL A 96 -10.86 -4.31 6.25
N ASP A 97 -11.13 -3.00 6.23
CA ASP A 97 -10.10 -1.97 6.44
C ASP A 97 -10.58 -0.88 7.38
N GLY A 98 -9.65 -0.35 8.17
CA GLY A 98 -9.85 0.74 9.10
C GLY A 98 -8.85 1.87 8.87
N ASP A 99 -9.29 3.11 9.11
CA ASP A 99 -8.47 4.32 9.08
C ASP A 99 -8.87 5.20 10.26
N LEU A 100 -8.01 5.27 11.26
CA LEU A 100 -8.17 6.08 12.48
C LEU A 100 -7.21 7.25 12.39
N ARG A 101 -7.74 8.47 12.50
CA ARG A 101 -6.95 9.70 12.48
C ARG A 101 -7.27 10.53 13.70
N TRP A 102 -6.23 11.03 14.33
CA TRP A 102 -6.35 11.90 15.50
C TRP A 102 -5.45 13.12 15.33
N ARG A 103 -6.04 14.30 15.46
CA ARG A 103 -5.33 15.57 15.44
C ARG A 103 -5.55 16.29 16.76
N LYS A 104 -4.47 16.81 17.35
CA LYS A 104 -4.49 17.64 18.57
C LYS A 104 -3.75 18.95 18.33
N ILE A 105 -4.41 20.05 18.61
CA ILE A 105 -3.78 21.36 18.66
C ILE A 105 -3.04 21.49 20.00
N ILE A 106 -1.71 21.64 19.95
CA ILE A 106 -0.84 21.78 21.15
C ILE A 106 -0.82 23.24 21.56
N HIS A 107 -0.49 24.14 20.63
CA HIS A 107 -0.43 25.57 20.80
C HIS A 107 -1.18 26.28 19.66
N SER A 108 -1.35 27.61 19.77
CA SER A 108 -1.99 28.41 18.71
C SER A 108 -1.29 28.29 17.34
N LYS A 109 -0.03 27.91 17.34
CA LYS A 109 0.82 27.82 16.14
C LYS A 109 1.29 26.39 15.83
N SER A 110 0.87 25.38 16.60
CA SER A 110 1.34 24.01 16.38
C SER A 110 0.30 22.95 16.71
N SER A 111 0.37 21.84 15.97
CA SER A 111 -0.49 20.67 16.15
C SER A 111 0.27 19.39 15.85
N VAL A 112 -0.21 18.29 16.41
CA VAL A 112 0.21 16.92 16.03
C VAL A 112 -0.96 16.21 15.36
N ALA A 113 -0.64 15.38 14.40
CA ALA A 113 -1.60 14.50 13.75
C ALA A 113 -1.02 13.08 13.71
N PHE A 114 -1.88 12.10 13.96
CA PHE A 114 -1.56 10.68 13.90
C PHE A 114 -2.59 9.97 13.05
N ARG A 115 -2.14 8.94 12.33
CA ARG A 115 -3.01 8.05 11.58
C ARG A 115 -2.57 6.61 11.81
N LEU A 116 -3.53 5.73 12.02
CA LEU A 116 -3.37 4.29 12.01
C LEU A 116 -4.31 3.72 10.94
N ALA A 117 -3.75 3.08 9.94
CA ALA A 117 -4.52 2.39 8.92
C ALA A 117 -4.14 0.91 8.92
N ALA A 118 -5.13 0.04 9.02
CA ALA A 118 -4.93 -1.40 9.00
C ALA A 118 -6.03 -2.06 8.18
N GLY A 119 -5.69 -3.16 7.50
CA GLY A 119 -6.68 -3.90 6.72
C GLY A 119 -6.22 -5.30 6.39
N ILE A 120 -7.20 -6.16 6.18
CA ILE A 120 -7.02 -7.53 5.73
C ILE A 120 -8.07 -7.87 4.69
N GLY A 121 -7.64 -8.56 3.63
CA GLY A 121 -8.50 -9.16 2.63
C GLY A 121 -8.21 -10.66 2.53
N VAL A 122 -9.26 -11.45 2.49
CA VAL A 122 -9.19 -12.91 2.43
C VAL A 122 -9.92 -13.38 1.18
N PRO A 123 -9.20 -13.67 0.08
CA PRO A 123 -9.77 -14.34 -1.08
C PRO A 123 -10.13 -15.79 -0.73
N TYR A 124 -11.17 -16.32 -1.35
CA TYR A 124 -11.58 -17.71 -1.23
C TYR A 124 -12.26 -18.20 -2.51
N GLY A 125 -12.48 -19.50 -2.62
CA GLY A 125 -13.28 -20.09 -3.70
C GLY A 125 -12.70 -19.87 -5.09
N ASN A 126 -13.40 -19.12 -5.91
CA ASN A 126 -13.22 -19.05 -7.35
C ASN A 126 -11.94 -18.33 -7.81
N LEU A 127 -11.41 -17.39 -7.02
CA LEU A 127 -10.16 -16.67 -7.30
C LEU A 127 -9.25 -16.75 -6.08
N PRO A 128 -8.05 -17.34 -6.20
CA PRO A 128 -7.17 -17.60 -5.05
C PRO A 128 -6.44 -16.35 -4.52
N VAL A 129 -6.54 -15.23 -5.25
CA VAL A 129 -5.90 -13.95 -4.92
C VAL A 129 -6.93 -12.84 -4.87
N LEU A 130 -6.65 -11.79 -4.10
CA LEU A 130 -7.45 -10.57 -4.16
C LEU A 130 -7.25 -9.92 -5.52
N PRO A 131 -8.32 -9.52 -6.22
CA PRO A 131 -8.20 -8.69 -7.41
C PRO A 131 -7.36 -7.45 -7.15
N PHE A 132 -6.59 -7.06 -8.14
CA PHE A 132 -5.69 -5.89 -8.06
C PHE A 132 -6.40 -4.64 -7.54
N GLU A 133 -7.65 -4.38 -7.96
CA GLU A 133 -8.43 -3.19 -7.62
C GLU A 133 -8.84 -3.12 -6.15
N VAL A 134 -8.90 -4.26 -5.48
CA VAL A 134 -9.26 -4.35 -4.06
C VAL A 134 -8.07 -4.69 -3.16
N SER A 135 -6.92 -4.99 -3.73
CA SER A 135 -5.68 -5.25 -3.01
C SER A 135 -5.14 -4.00 -2.31
N PHE A 136 -4.30 -4.19 -1.31
CA PHE A 136 -3.59 -3.09 -0.67
C PHE A 136 -2.27 -2.79 -1.38
N PHE A 137 -1.88 -1.52 -1.37
CA PHE A 137 -0.63 -1.02 -1.92
C PHE A 137 0.14 -0.24 -0.86
N GLY A 138 1.47 -0.35 -0.89
CA GLY A 138 2.36 0.44 -0.04
C GLY A 138 2.97 1.64 -0.78
N GLY A 139 3.25 2.72 -0.04
CA GLY A 139 3.81 3.95 -0.57
C GLY A 139 2.79 5.01 -0.96
N GLY A 140 3.29 6.18 -1.34
CA GLY A 140 2.50 7.30 -1.83
C GLY A 140 2.30 8.44 -0.84
N ALA A 141 1.88 9.58 -1.38
CA ALA A 141 1.83 10.87 -0.70
C ALA A 141 0.92 10.94 0.55
N ASN A 142 -0.05 10.02 0.71
CA ASN A 142 -0.99 9.99 1.83
C ASN A 142 -0.79 8.78 2.77
N GLY A 143 0.30 8.02 2.60
CA GLY A 143 0.66 6.86 3.40
C GLY A 143 2.15 6.88 3.73
N MET A 144 2.91 5.98 3.16
CA MET A 144 4.36 5.87 3.33
C MET A 144 5.09 6.83 2.37
N ARG A 145 5.22 8.11 2.75
CA ARG A 145 5.66 9.23 1.88
C ARG A 145 7.09 9.10 1.35
N ALA A 146 7.94 8.32 2.00
CA ALA A 146 9.29 8.06 1.53
C ALA A 146 9.36 7.10 0.32
N TRP A 147 8.27 6.42 -0.01
CA TRP A 147 8.15 5.56 -1.19
C TRP A 147 7.16 6.12 -2.18
N ARG A 148 7.45 5.97 -3.47
CA ARG A 148 6.47 6.23 -4.52
C ARG A 148 5.27 5.31 -4.35
N SER A 149 4.12 5.72 -4.87
CA SER A 149 2.93 4.88 -4.84
C SER A 149 3.22 3.51 -5.46
N ARG A 150 2.80 2.44 -4.77
CA ARG A 150 2.95 1.04 -5.21
C ARG A 150 4.41 0.58 -5.33
N THR A 151 5.34 1.12 -4.54
CA THR A 151 6.74 0.70 -4.57
C THR A 151 7.25 0.12 -3.26
N LEU A 152 6.44 0.09 -2.20
CA LEU A 152 6.77 -0.51 -0.92
C LEU A 152 6.12 -1.89 -0.78
N GLY A 153 6.88 -2.86 -0.30
CA GLY A 153 6.41 -4.22 0.00
C GLY A 153 6.26 -5.13 -1.22
N PRO A 154 5.62 -6.30 -1.06
CA PRO A 154 5.11 -6.84 0.21
C PRO A 154 6.23 -7.40 1.11
N GLY A 155 6.07 -7.23 2.42
CA GLY A 155 7.00 -7.70 3.46
C GLY A 155 8.44 -7.28 3.24
N SER A 156 9.35 -8.26 3.29
CA SER A 156 10.77 -8.10 2.97
C SER A 156 11.13 -8.57 1.54
N TYR A 157 10.14 -8.84 0.70
CA TYR A 157 10.38 -9.24 -0.67
C TYR A 157 11.04 -8.13 -1.47
N SER A 158 12.23 -8.44 -2.00
CA SER A 158 12.96 -7.54 -2.88
C SER A 158 12.48 -7.72 -4.33
N ALA A 159 11.40 -7.02 -4.66
CA ALA A 159 10.80 -7.10 -6.00
C ALA A 159 11.71 -6.46 -7.07
N PRO A 160 11.72 -6.99 -8.31
CA PRO A 160 12.36 -6.34 -9.45
C PRO A 160 11.85 -4.90 -9.64
N LEU A 161 12.64 -4.05 -10.31
CA LEU A 161 12.30 -2.64 -10.56
C LEU A 161 10.96 -2.46 -11.29
N VAL A 162 10.61 -3.38 -12.19
CA VAL A 162 9.33 -3.45 -12.89
C VAL A 162 8.48 -4.55 -12.25
N ALA A 163 8.01 -4.30 -11.03
CA ALA A 163 7.14 -5.25 -10.33
C ALA A 163 5.69 -4.80 -10.47
N TYR A 164 4.92 -5.55 -11.25
CA TYR A 164 3.47 -5.40 -11.37
C TYR A 164 2.73 -6.07 -10.20
N ASP A 165 3.44 -6.69 -9.29
CA ASP A 165 2.95 -7.56 -8.22
C ASP A 165 3.19 -7.03 -6.79
N ARG A 166 3.49 -5.73 -6.66
CA ARG A 166 3.62 -5.07 -5.35
C ARG A 166 2.24 -4.76 -4.75
N ILE A 167 1.52 -5.83 -4.48
CA ILE A 167 0.20 -5.85 -3.86
C ILE A 167 0.25 -6.65 -2.57
N GLY A 168 -0.68 -6.40 -1.67
CA GLY A 168 -0.81 -7.13 -0.42
C GLY A 168 -2.26 -7.40 -0.05
N GLU A 169 -2.46 -8.44 0.71
CA GLU A 169 -3.74 -8.82 1.31
C GLU A 169 -3.88 -8.30 2.74
N ILE A 170 -2.75 -7.89 3.35
CA ILE A 170 -2.66 -7.30 4.68
C ILE A 170 -1.94 -5.96 4.56
N ARG A 171 -2.42 -4.94 5.29
CA ARG A 171 -1.79 -3.62 5.39
C ARG A 171 -1.74 -3.17 6.84
N LEU A 172 -0.61 -2.57 7.22
CA LEU A 172 -0.47 -1.83 8.47
C LEU A 172 0.36 -0.58 8.20
N GLU A 173 -0.20 0.60 8.53
CA GLU A 173 0.46 1.89 8.38
C GLU A 173 0.19 2.74 9.63
N TYR A 174 1.23 3.34 10.17
CA TYR A 174 1.18 4.36 11.21
C TYR A 174 1.91 5.59 10.72
N ASN A 175 1.26 6.75 10.83
CA ASN A 175 1.82 8.04 10.44
C ASN A 175 1.74 9.01 11.61
N ALA A 176 2.82 9.75 11.84
CA ALA A 176 2.89 10.82 12.82
C ALA A 176 3.40 12.08 12.13
N GLU A 177 2.77 13.23 12.40
CA GLU A 177 3.14 14.51 11.81
C GLU A 177 3.03 15.63 12.83
N TYR A 178 4.10 16.38 13.03
CA TYR A 178 4.13 17.64 13.78
C TYR A 178 4.05 18.80 12.80
N ARG A 179 3.03 19.63 12.92
CA ARG A 179 2.74 20.81 12.08
C ARG A 179 2.96 22.08 12.87
N PHE A 180 3.59 23.07 12.28
CA PHE A 180 3.85 24.35 12.91
C PHE A 180 3.78 25.50 11.91
N LYS A 181 3.21 26.62 12.33
CA LYS A 181 3.16 27.84 11.53
C LYS A 181 4.54 28.47 11.46
N LEU A 182 4.96 28.86 10.27
CA LEU A 182 6.19 29.59 10.02
C LEU A 182 5.86 31.09 9.90
N ILE A 183 5.36 31.50 8.75
CA ILE A 183 5.03 32.90 8.48
C ILE A 183 3.81 33.00 7.56
N GLY A 184 2.84 33.85 7.89
CA GLY A 184 1.64 34.03 7.09
C GLY A 184 0.88 32.73 6.83
N PHE A 185 0.77 32.37 5.56
CA PHE A 185 0.12 31.17 5.05
C PHE A 185 1.04 29.94 4.96
N LEU A 186 2.33 30.10 5.31
CA LEU A 186 3.31 29.02 5.26
C LEU A 186 3.36 28.25 6.58
N GLU A 187 3.18 26.95 6.51
CA GLU A 187 3.33 26.00 7.62
C GLU A 187 4.44 25.00 7.30
N GLY A 188 5.23 24.65 8.29
CA GLY A 188 6.19 23.54 8.24
C GLY A 188 5.59 22.25 8.80
N ALA A 189 6.11 21.12 8.39
CA ALA A 189 5.81 19.84 9.01
C ALA A 189 7.05 18.94 9.09
N LEU A 190 7.14 18.17 10.17
CA LEU A 190 8.06 17.05 10.32
C LEU A 190 7.23 15.79 10.49
N PHE A 191 7.65 14.69 9.86
CA PHE A 191 6.86 13.48 9.88
C PHE A 191 7.68 12.20 9.97
N ALA A 192 7.02 11.16 10.47
CA ALA A 192 7.49 9.78 10.44
C ALA A 192 6.34 8.86 10.02
N ASP A 193 6.60 8.02 9.04
CA ASP A 193 5.66 7.04 8.48
C ASP A 193 6.25 5.65 8.71
N ILE A 194 5.48 4.73 9.30
CA ILE A 194 5.90 3.36 9.63
C ILE A 194 4.85 2.42 9.08
N GLY A 195 5.23 1.41 8.31
CA GLY A 195 4.24 0.46 7.81
C GLY A 195 4.77 -0.46 6.73
N ASN A 196 3.90 -1.36 6.30
CA ASN A 196 4.13 -2.23 5.16
C ASN A 196 2.81 -2.87 4.71
N ILE A 197 2.88 -3.61 3.60
CA ILE A 197 1.86 -4.55 3.15
C ILE A 197 2.45 -5.95 3.15
N TRP A 198 1.62 -6.98 3.22
CA TRP A 198 2.03 -8.39 3.15
C TRP A 198 1.00 -9.21 2.41
N ASN A 199 1.45 -10.33 1.85
CA ASN A 199 0.57 -11.39 1.38
C ASN A 199 0.15 -12.25 2.58
N ARG A 200 -1.02 -12.86 2.51
CA ARG A 200 -1.49 -13.77 3.55
C ARG A 200 -0.83 -15.14 3.46
N SER A 201 -0.59 -15.60 2.26
CA SER A 201 -0.06 -16.94 1.97
C SER A 201 1.40 -16.87 1.49
N LYS A 202 2.18 -17.89 1.83
CA LYS A 202 3.54 -18.06 1.32
C LYS A 202 3.53 -18.34 -0.17
N ASP A 203 4.40 -17.65 -0.91
CA ASP A 203 4.70 -17.92 -2.31
C ASP A 203 6.22 -18.14 -2.46
N PRO A 204 6.67 -19.31 -2.91
CA PRO A 204 8.10 -19.56 -3.12
C PRO A 204 8.79 -18.59 -4.08
N ARG A 205 8.02 -17.97 -4.98
CA ARG A 205 8.51 -16.94 -5.93
C ARG A 205 8.71 -15.57 -5.28
N ARG A 206 8.09 -15.36 -4.11
CA ARG A 206 8.13 -14.10 -3.36
C ARG A 206 8.57 -14.35 -1.92
N PRO A 207 9.83 -14.79 -1.71
CA PRO A 207 10.31 -15.08 -0.36
C PRO A 207 10.25 -13.82 0.51
N GLY A 208 9.63 -13.93 1.70
CA GLY A 208 9.47 -12.83 2.63
C GLY A 208 8.30 -11.88 2.34
N ALA A 209 7.45 -12.18 1.34
CA ALA A 209 6.25 -11.39 1.05
C ALA A 209 5.10 -11.69 2.02
N ASP A 210 5.06 -12.88 2.61
CA ASP A 210 3.99 -13.33 3.49
C ASP A 210 4.11 -12.75 4.89
N PHE A 211 2.97 -12.49 5.53
CA PHE A 211 2.91 -12.03 6.91
C PHE A 211 3.32 -13.15 7.88
N ALA A 212 4.22 -12.84 8.80
CA ALA A 212 4.59 -13.73 9.89
C ALA A 212 4.82 -12.93 11.17
N VAL A 213 4.22 -13.41 12.28
CA VAL A 213 4.19 -12.71 13.57
C VAL A 213 5.60 -12.53 14.16
N ASP A 214 6.49 -13.49 13.93
CA ASP A 214 7.87 -13.48 14.42
C ASP A 214 8.78 -12.48 13.70
N ARG A 215 8.41 -12.00 12.50
CA ARG A 215 9.26 -11.13 11.69
C ARG A 215 8.62 -9.82 11.27
N PHE A 216 7.28 -9.63 11.40
CA PHE A 216 6.59 -8.46 10.85
C PHE A 216 7.14 -7.13 11.36
N LEU A 217 7.57 -7.04 12.65
CA LEU A 217 8.19 -5.83 13.21
C LEU A 217 9.51 -5.49 12.51
N GLY A 218 10.29 -6.52 12.15
CA GLY A 218 11.50 -6.36 11.38
C GLY A 218 11.26 -5.93 9.93
N GLU A 219 10.08 -6.22 9.41
CA GLU A 219 9.65 -5.92 8.04
C GLU A 219 8.88 -4.59 7.91
N LEU A 220 8.66 -3.88 9.02
CA LEU A 220 8.13 -2.52 8.95
C LEU A 220 9.16 -1.59 8.29
N ALA A 221 8.73 -0.90 7.25
CA ALA A 221 9.45 0.21 6.66
C ALA A 221 9.32 1.46 7.54
N VAL A 222 10.34 2.31 7.55
CA VAL A 222 10.32 3.60 8.25
C VAL A 222 10.74 4.69 7.28
N GLY A 223 9.85 5.65 7.07
CA GLY A 223 10.12 6.87 6.33
C GLY A 223 10.05 8.07 7.26
N THR A 224 11.04 8.95 7.18
CA THR A 224 11.01 10.24 7.88
C THR A 224 11.06 11.38 6.87
N GLY A 225 10.71 12.59 7.28
CA GLY A 225 10.80 13.69 6.34
C GLY A 225 10.28 15.01 6.87
N ALA A 226 10.38 15.99 6.01
CA ALA A 226 9.90 17.34 6.24
C ALA A 226 9.04 17.81 5.08
N GLY A 227 8.19 18.79 5.33
CA GLY A 227 7.37 19.36 4.28
C GLY A 227 6.93 20.78 4.54
N ALA A 228 6.54 21.45 3.47
CA ALA A 228 5.93 22.77 3.46
C ALA A 228 4.45 22.67 3.10
N ARG A 229 3.63 23.48 3.74
CA ARG A 229 2.20 23.61 3.48
C ARG A 229 1.89 25.07 3.21
N PHE A 230 1.29 25.34 2.07
CA PHE A 230 0.79 26.67 1.69
C PHE A 230 -0.72 26.67 1.93
N ASN A 231 -1.12 27.21 3.07
CA ASN A 231 -2.52 27.22 3.53
C ASN A 231 -3.20 28.53 3.09
N PHE A 232 -4.08 28.44 2.10
CA PHE A 232 -4.85 29.53 1.54
C PHE A 232 -6.28 29.59 2.11
N ASP A 233 -6.52 29.01 3.30
CA ASP A 233 -7.81 28.88 4.00
C ASP A 233 -8.82 27.96 3.30
N PHE A 234 -9.03 28.09 1.99
CA PHE A 234 -9.95 27.28 1.20
C PHE A 234 -9.30 26.06 0.55
N PHE A 235 -7.97 26.04 0.37
CA PHE A 235 -7.20 24.87 -0.01
C PHE A 235 -5.77 24.96 0.52
N ILE A 236 -5.12 23.80 0.57
CA ILE A 236 -3.73 23.69 1.01
C ILE A 236 -2.94 23.01 -0.11
N VAL A 237 -1.83 23.61 -0.51
CA VAL A 237 -0.83 22.98 -1.35
C VAL A 237 0.30 22.46 -0.46
N ARG A 238 0.67 21.24 -0.64
CA ARG A 238 1.64 20.54 0.20
C ARG A 238 2.80 20.00 -0.63
N PHE A 239 3.99 20.20 -0.12
CA PHE A 239 5.24 19.65 -0.63
C PHE A 239 5.89 18.84 0.49
N ASP A 240 6.10 17.54 0.27
CA ASP A 240 6.75 16.66 1.23
C ASP A 240 8.01 16.05 0.62
N LEU A 241 9.11 16.09 1.36
CA LEU A 241 10.34 15.39 1.05
C LEU A 241 10.49 14.25 2.05
N GLY A 242 10.28 13.02 1.59
CA GLY A 242 10.38 11.80 2.37
C GLY A 242 11.74 11.12 2.15
N LEU A 243 12.34 10.68 3.26
CA LEU A 243 13.58 9.94 3.32
C LEU A 243 13.30 8.51 3.74
N GLN A 244 13.72 7.54 2.94
CA GLN A 244 13.66 6.12 3.32
C GLN A 244 14.69 5.86 4.43
N THR A 245 14.23 5.78 5.68
CA THR A 245 15.09 5.61 6.86
C THR A 245 15.38 4.15 7.15
N LYS A 246 14.40 3.26 6.88
CA LYS A 246 14.55 1.81 6.98
C LYS A 246 13.79 1.14 5.85
N ASP A 247 14.49 0.39 5.00
CA ASP A 247 13.89 -0.39 3.90
C ASP A 247 13.90 -1.89 4.23
N PRO A 248 12.73 -2.52 4.40
CA PRO A 248 12.65 -3.95 4.70
C PRO A 248 13.07 -4.86 3.53
N ALA A 249 13.11 -4.36 2.31
CA ALA A 249 13.54 -5.12 1.12
C ALA A 249 15.04 -5.40 1.10
N LEU A 250 15.80 -4.73 1.96
CA LEU A 250 17.24 -4.95 2.13
C LEU A 250 17.52 -6.17 3.03
N PRO A 251 18.69 -6.78 2.94
CA PRO A 251 19.10 -7.90 3.79
C PRO A 251 18.98 -7.58 5.29
N LYS A 252 18.78 -8.61 6.11
CA LYS A 252 18.77 -8.44 7.57
C LYS A 252 20.11 -7.86 8.03
N GLY A 253 20.07 -6.84 8.88
CA GLY A 253 21.26 -6.11 9.36
C GLY A 253 21.55 -4.83 8.59
N GLU A 254 21.06 -4.70 7.35
CA GLU A 254 21.37 -3.60 6.44
C GLU A 254 20.16 -2.72 6.11
N ARG A 255 19.04 -2.98 6.75
CA ARG A 255 17.75 -2.33 6.48
C ARG A 255 17.70 -0.85 6.84
N TRP A 256 18.61 -0.39 7.71
CA TRP A 256 18.72 1.02 8.11
C TRP A 256 19.66 1.78 7.18
N LEU A 257 19.18 2.87 6.62
CA LEU A 257 19.82 3.58 5.50
C LEU A 257 20.88 4.62 5.92
N PHE A 258 21.22 4.69 7.19
CA PHE A 258 22.32 5.53 7.72
C PHE A 258 23.63 4.75 7.92
N GLN A 259 23.85 3.72 7.13
CA GLN A 259 25.09 2.93 7.19
C GLN A 259 26.21 3.59 6.38
N PRO A 260 27.48 3.37 6.76
CA PRO A 260 28.62 3.80 5.97
C PRO A 260 28.61 3.23 4.56
N LYS A 261 29.17 3.98 3.60
CA LYS A 261 29.14 3.63 2.17
C LYS A 261 29.81 2.29 1.87
N ASP A 262 30.90 1.98 2.55
CA ASP A 262 31.65 0.72 2.42
C ASP A 262 30.82 -0.51 2.83
N GLN A 263 29.98 -0.39 3.86
CA GLN A 263 29.05 -1.45 4.25
C GLN A 263 27.95 -1.67 3.19
N TRP A 264 27.49 -0.58 2.57
CA TRP A 264 26.55 -0.66 1.45
C TRP A 264 27.15 -1.36 0.24
N GLU A 265 28.38 -1.02 -0.13
CA GLU A 265 29.08 -1.62 -1.27
C GLU A 265 29.33 -3.12 -1.08
N ALA A 266 29.66 -3.55 0.13
CA ALA A 266 29.91 -4.97 0.45
C ALA A 266 28.60 -5.80 0.35
N SER A 267 27.48 -5.27 0.86
CA SER A 267 26.21 -6.00 0.90
C SER A 267 25.54 -6.14 -0.47
N MET A 268 25.83 -5.22 -1.36
CA MET A 268 25.21 -5.15 -2.67
C MET A 268 25.94 -5.94 -3.74
N SER A 269 27.18 -6.32 -3.52
CA SER A 269 27.92 -7.25 -4.37
C SER A 269 27.26 -8.65 -4.43
N GLU A 270 26.47 -9.02 -3.41
CA GLU A 270 25.70 -10.27 -3.36
C GLU A 270 24.36 -10.19 -4.15
N LEU A 271 23.95 -9.03 -4.59
CA LEU A 271 22.68 -8.81 -5.31
C LEU A 271 22.91 -8.72 -6.83
N GLU A 272 23.58 -9.71 -7.42
CA GLU A 272 23.83 -9.76 -8.86
C GLU A 272 22.59 -9.42 -9.72
N GLY A 273 22.74 -8.44 -10.61
CA GLY A 273 21.74 -8.03 -11.59
C GLY A 273 20.74 -6.97 -11.14
N LYS A 274 20.89 -6.35 -9.97
CA LYS A 274 20.04 -5.23 -9.51
C LYS A 274 20.78 -3.89 -9.57
N GLU A 275 20.09 -2.83 -10.02
CA GLU A 275 20.61 -1.47 -9.87
C GLU A 275 20.84 -1.14 -8.40
N VAL A 276 22.09 -0.94 -8.08
CA VAL A 276 22.57 -0.59 -6.74
C VAL A 276 22.31 0.88 -6.49
N ARG A 277 21.52 1.19 -5.47
CA ARG A 277 21.27 2.56 -5.04
C ARG A 277 22.00 2.81 -3.72
N TYR A 278 23.00 3.68 -3.79
CA TYR A 278 23.76 4.07 -2.60
C TYR A 278 23.01 5.11 -1.77
N GLY A 279 22.96 4.89 -0.48
CA GLY A 279 22.44 5.83 0.51
C GLY A 279 20.93 5.97 0.56
N PRO A 280 20.44 6.83 1.44
CA PRO A 280 19.01 7.04 1.67
C PRO A 280 18.32 7.57 0.40
N GLN A 281 17.23 6.94 0.00
CA GLN A 281 16.44 7.39 -1.13
C GLN A 281 15.49 8.51 -0.70
N LEU A 282 15.49 9.59 -1.48
CA LEU A 282 14.57 10.70 -1.31
C LEU A 282 13.37 10.56 -2.25
N ASN A 283 12.18 10.80 -1.74
CA ASN A 283 10.97 10.86 -2.53
C ASN A 283 10.26 12.20 -2.31
N PHE A 284 9.99 12.90 -3.40
CA PHE A 284 9.26 14.15 -3.39
C PHE A 284 7.78 13.90 -3.69
N ASN A 285 6.90 14.50 -2.89
CA ASN A 285 5.46 14.43 -3.08
C ASN A 285 4.86 15.83 -3.16
N LEU A 286 4.01 16.03 -4.14
CA LEU A 286 3.09 17.16 -4.24
C LEU A 286 1.68 16.68 -3.90
N GLY A 287 0.94 17.43 -3.10
CA GLY A 287 -0.42 17.09 -2.75
C GLY A 287 -1.31 18.30 -2.47
N ILE A 288 -2.61 18.08 -2.53
CA ILE A 288 -3.63 19.05 -2.14
C ILE A 288 -4.27 18.58 -0.84
N GLY A 289 -4.39 19.46 0.15
CA GLY A 289 -4.86 19.13 1.50
C GLY A 289 -3.80 18.50 2.41
N TYR A 290 -4.18 18.22 3.65
CA TYR A 290 -3.33 17.45 4.56
C TYR A 290 -3.32 15.96 4.17
N PRO A 291 -2.24 15.21 4.47
CA PRO A 291 -2.15 13.80 4.08
C PRO A 291 -3.18 12.93 4.83
N PHE A 292 -3.55 13.35 6.04
CA PHE A 292 -4.55 12.69 6.88
C PHE A 292 -5.11 13.65 7.93
#